data_0dff873eda1f4cefa05865d44ba4c141
#
_entry.id   0dff873eda1f4cefa05865d44ba4c141
#
_cell.length_a   1.000
_cell.length_b   1.000
_cell.length_c   1.000
_cell.angle_alpha   90.00
_cell.angle_beta   90.00
_cell.angle_gamma   90.00
#
_symmetry.space_group_name_H-M   'P 1'
#
loop_
_entity.id
_entity.type
_entity.pdbx_description
1 polymer ?
#
loop_
_entity_poly.entity_id
_entity_poly.type
_entity_poly.pdbx_seq_one_letter_code
_entity_poly.pdbx_strand_id
1 'polypeptide(L)'
;RLQPLRERGVPIHLALGNHDHRERFWEALGEAERKSSALQQKHVLTVSAPLVNWFVLDSLDRTDKVSGTLGGEQLKWLAEALDRAAEKPALVMLHHYPDKGSVPTGLVDTGPLIEVLMSRRHVKALIFGHSHVWKVDQREGLHGVNLPPTAYVFAASNPNGWVDARVAADGMTPELRCLDPQHAQHGQRVELKWRA
;
A
#
# COMPACT_ATOMS: atom_id res chain seq x y z
N ARG A 1 -18.15 9.04 5.12
CA ARG A 1 -17.34 9.90 4.21
C ARG A 1 -17.08 9.26 2.84
N LEU A 2 -17.11 7.93 2.71
CA LEU A 2 -16.90 7.21 1.44
C LEU A 2 -18.21 6.99 0.64
N GLN A 3 -19.35 7.36 1.21
CA GLN A 3 -20.67 7.14 0.60
C GLN A 3 -20.80 7.74 -0.82
N PRO A 4 -20.32 8.97 -1.12
CA PRO A 4 -20.41 9.53 -2.47
C PRO A 4 -19.65 8.72 -3.54
N LEU A 5 -18.59 8.02 -3.18
CA LEU A 5 -17.87 7.12 -4.09
C LEU A 5 -18.67 5.83 -4.32
N ARG A 6 -19.23 5.26 -3.24
CA ARG A 6 -20.08 4.06 -3.32
C ARG A 6 -21.32 4.28 -4.18
N GLU A 7 -21.98 5.42 -4.01
CA GLU A 7 -23.17 5.82 -4.80
C GLU A 7 -22.85 5.95 -6.30
N ARG A 8 -21.60 6.23 -6.65
CA ARG A 8 -21.12 6.28 -8.04
C ARG A 8 -20.56 4.95 -8.53
N GLY A 9 -20.68 3.88 -7.75
CA GLY A 9 -20.17 2.55 -8.10
C GLY A 9 -18.64 2.43 -8.15
N VAL A 10 -17.91 3.37 -7.50
CA VAL A 10 -16.45 3.31 -7.43
C VAL A 10 -16.05 2.21 -6.44
N PRO A 11 -15.30 1.18 -6.85
CA PRO A 11 -14.77 0.17 -5.94
C PRO A 11 -13.84 0.81 -4.89
N ILE A 12 -14.02 0.45 -3.63
CA ILE A 12 -13.22 0.98 -2.52
C ILE A 12 -12.59 -0.19 -1.78
N HIS A 13 -11.27 -0.16 -1.70
CA HIS A 13 -10.47 -1.11 -0.94
C HIS A 13 -9.71 -0.37 0.14
N LEU A 14 -9.73 -0.90 1.37
CA LEU A 14 -9.17 -0.23 2.53
C LEU A 14 -8.00 -1.03 3.09
N ALA A 15 -6.94 -0.34 3.51
CA ALA A 15 -5.83 -0.88 4.28
C ALA A 15 -5.86 -0.29 5.70
N LEU A 16 -5.41 -1.07 6.69
CA LEU A 16 -5.30 -0.63 8.08
C LEU A 16 -3.98 0.10 8.30
N GLY A 17 -4.04 1.23 9.04
CA GLY A 17 -2.89 1.94 9.58
C GLY A 17 -2.69 1.65 11.08
N ASN A 18 -1.62 2.21 11.65
CA ASN A 18 -1.25 1.98 13.06
C ASN A 18 -2.24 2.57 14.09
N HIS A 19 -3.07 3.54 13.70
CA HIS A 19 -4.11 4.11 14.55
C HIS A 19 -5.48 3.42 14.43
N ASP A 20 -5.59 2.42 13.54
CA ASP A 20 -6.82 1.67 13.38
C ASP A 20 -6.98 0.59 14.46
N HIS A 21 -8.23 0.21 14.71
CA HIS A 21 -8.59 -0.90 15.57
C HIS A 21 -9.23 -1.99 14.70
N ARG A 22 -8.56 -3.13 14.51
CA ARG A 22 -8.93 -4.16 13.53
C ARG A 22 -10.34 -4.70 13.73
N GLU A 23 -10.75 -4.98 14.96
CA GLU A 23 -12.08 -5.51 15.26
C GLU A 23 -13.17 -4.48 14.93
N ARG A 24 -13.00 -3.21 15.33
CA ARG A 24 -13.95 -2.13 15.01
C ARG A 24 -13.99 -1.83 13.51
N PHE A 25 -12.87 -1.98 12.82
CA PHE A 25 -12.81 -1.86 11.36
C PHE A 25 -13.68 -2.94 10.71
N TRP A 26 -13.56 -4.19 11.14
CA TRP A 26 -14.38 -5.29 10.62
C TRP A 26 -15.86 -5.14 11.01
N GLU A 27 -16.17 -4.69 12.22
CA GLU A 27 -17.53 -4.37 12.63
C GLU A 27 -18.17 -3.31 11.71
N ALA A 28 -17.40 -2.28 11.34
CA ALA A 28 -17.88 -1.20 10.47
C ALA A 28 -18.04 -1.61 9.01
N LEU A 29 -17.23 -2.56 8.51
CA LEU A 29 -17.33 -3.10 7.15
C LEU A 29 -18.35 -4.22 7.02
N GLY A 30 -18.63 -4.94 8.11
CA GLY A 30 -19.54 -6.08 8.16
C GLY A 30 -18.85 -7.44 7.95
N GLU A 31 -19.58 -8.48 8.30
CA GLU A 31 -19.12 -9.88 8.30
C GLU A 31 -18.66 -10.38 6.92
N ALA A 32 -19.28 -9.91 5.83
CA ALA A 32 -18.92 -10.33 4.48
C ALA A 32 -17.49 -9.94 4.13
N GLU A 33 -17.10 -8.70 4.45
CA GLU A 33 -15.73 -8.19 4.23
C GLU A 33 -14.73 -8.93 5.10
N ARG A 34 -15.06 -9.19 6.37
CA ARG A 34 -14.20 -9.97 7.27
C ARG A 34 -13.96 -11.39 6.74
N LYS A 35 -14.99 -12.06 6.25
CA LYS A 35 -14.90 -13.41 5.68
C LYS A 35 -14.19 -13.44 4.33
N SER A 36 -14.11 -12.34 3.61
CA SER A 36 -13.37 -12.23 2.35
C SER A 36 -11.85 -12.15 2.55
N SER A 37 -11.38 -11.80 3.75
CA SER A 37 -9.95 -11.84 4.07
C SER A 37 -9.43 -13.27 4.05
N ALA A 38 -8.31 -13.48 3.34
CA ALA A 38 -7.67 -14.79 3.25
C ALA A 38 -7.05 -15.26 4.58
N LEU A 39 -6.84 -14.34 5.53
CA LEU A 39 -6.28 -14.61 6.85
C LEU A 39 -7.27 -14.16 7.93
N GLN A 40 -7.52 -15.02 8.93
CA GLN A 40 -8.50 -14.72 9.98
C GLN A 40 -8.06 -13.60 10.93
N GLN A 41 -6.75 -13.45 11.14
CA GLN A 41 -6.16 -12.50 12.09
C GLN A 41 -5.65 -11.21 11.44
N LYS A 42 -5.73 -11.11 10.12
CA LYS A 42 -5.22 -9.99 9.33
C LYS A 42 -6.21 -9.59 8.24
N HIS A 43 -6.33 -8.29 7.97
CA HIS A 43 -7.14 -7.79 6.87
C HIS A 43 -6.32 -7.73 5.58
N VAL A 44 -6.36 -8.79 4.79
CA VAL A 44 -5.62 -8.89 3.52
C VAL A 44 -6.59 -9.02 2.35
N LEU A 45 -6.25 -8.37 1.24
CA LEU A 45 -7.06 -8.37 0.03
C LEU A 45 -6.21 -8.70 -1.20
N THR A 46 -6.81 -9.42 -2.14
CA THR A 46 -6.33 -9.53 -3.52
C THR A 46 -7.38 -8.93 -4.44
N VAL A 47 -6.99 -7.91 -5.22
CA VAL A 47 -7.88 -7.26 -6.18
C VAL A 47 -7.32 -7.46 -7.57
N SER A 48 -8.05 -8.20 -8.41
CA SER A 48 -7.67 -8.40 -9.81
C SER A 48 -8.25 -7.28 -10.67
N ALA A 49 -7.36 -6.50 -11.30
CA ALA A 49 -7.72 -5.50 -12.28
C ALA A 49 -7.27 -5.94 -13.69
N PRO A 50 -7.72 -5.31 -14.76
CA PRO A 50 -7.40 -5.75 -16.13
C PRO A 50 -5.91 -5.87 -16.42
N LEU A 51 -5.09 -4.93 -15.93
CA LEU A 51 -3.66 -4.82 -16.24
C LEU A 51 -2.75 -5.27 -15.11
N VAL A 52 -3.22 -5.31 -13.85
CA VAL A 52 -2.42 -5.61 -12.67
C VAL A 52 -3.24 -6.34 -11.62
N ASN A 53 -2.56 -7.06 -10.73
CA ASN A 53 -3.12 -7.56 -9.50
C ASN A 53 -2.62 -6.72 -8.32
N TRP A 54 -3.52 -6.37 -7.39
CA TRP A 54 -3.19 -5.68 -6.15
C TRP A 54 -3.22 -6.65 -4.98
N PHE A 55 -2.23 -6.54 -4.13
CA PHE A 55 -2.13 -7.27 -2.86
C PHE A 55 -2.07 -6.24 -1.74
N VAL A 56 -3.16 -6.09 -1.00
CA VAL A 56 -3.25 -5.17 0.14
C VAL A 56 -2.97 -5.96 1.42
N LEU A 57 -1.97 -5.54 2.16
CA LEU A 57 -1.46 -6.21 3.35
C LEU A 57 -1.85 -5.45 4.62
N ASP A 58 -2.06 -6.18 5.69
CA ASP A 58 -2.30 -5.65 7.02
C ASP A 58 -1.00 -5.64 7.83
N SER A 59 -0.36 -4.48 7.88
CA SER A 59 0.85 -4.26 8.67
C SER A 59 0.58 -3.72 10.08
N LEU A 60 -0.69 -3.58 10.49
CA LEU A 60 -1.05 -3.23 11.86
C LEU A 60 -0.59 -4.34 12.81
N ASP A 61 0.25 -4.00 13.78
CA ASP A 61 0.57 -4.89 14.91
C ASP A 61 -0.58 -4.80 15.94
N ARG A 62 -0.69 -3.67 16.61
CA ARG A 62 -1.79 -3.31 17.52
C ARG A 62 -2.06 -1.80 17.39
N THR A 63 -3.25 -1.38 17.76
CA THR A 63 -3.65 0.02 17.77
C THR A 63 -2.63 0.88 18.51
N ASP A 64 -2.28 2.02 17.93
CA ASP A 64 -1.34 3.03 18.45
C ASP A 64 0.12 2.56 18.63
N LYS A 65 0.46 1.37 18.15
CA LYS A 65 1.87 0.99 18.03
C LYS A 65 2.45 1.56 16.73
N VAL A 66 3.50 2.38 16.85
CA VAL A 66 4.10 3.09 15.72
C VAL A 66 4.65 2.13 14.66
N SER A 67 5.39 1.09 15.07
CA SER A 67 5.94 0.10 14.14
C SER A 67 4.91 -0.97 13.75
N GLY A 68 4.96 -1.40 12.51
CA GLY A 68 4.11 -2.45 11.97
C GLY A 68 4.82 -3.80 11.82
N THR A 69 4.03 -4.86 11.67
CA THR A 69 4.52 -6.20 11.35
C THR A 69 3.52 -6.96 10.48
N LEU A 70 4.03 -7.71 9.52
CA LEU A 70 3.23 -8.62 8.70
C LEU A 70 3.07 -9.99 9.39
N GLY A 71 4.17 -10.51 9.93
CA GLY A 71 4.25 -11.85 10.50
C GLY A 71 4.45 -12.95 9.46
N GLY A 72 4.97 -14.09 9.91
CA GLY A 72 5.33 -15.18 9.01
C GLY A 72 4.17 -15.78 8.23
N GLU A 73 2.98 -15.88 8.85
CA GLU A 73 1.78 -16.40 8.17
C GLU A 73 1.37 -15.53 6.98
N GLN A 74 1.35 -14.20 7.16
CA GLN A 74 0.99 -13.28 6.07
C GLN A 74 2.06 -13.24 4.98
N LEU A 75 3.35 -13.30 5.34
CA LEU A 75 4.44 -13.38 4.37
C LEU A 75 4.38 -14.66 3.52
N LYS A 76 4.08 -15.80 4.15
CA LYS A 76 3.88 -17.07 3.45
C LYS A 76 2.67 -16.99 2.51
N TRP A 77 1.52 -16.50 3.01
CA TRP A 77 0.34 -16.28 2.18
C TRP A 77 0.62 -15.37 0.98
N LEU A 78 1.34 -14.26 1.21
CA LEU A 78 1.71 -13.32 0.14
C LEU A 78 2.56 -14.02 -0.94
N ALA A 79 3.58 -14.78 -0.53
CA ALA A 79 4.44 -15.51 -1.44
C ALA A 79 3.63 -16.46 -2.34
N GLU A 80 2.77 -17.29 -1.73
CA GLU A 80 1.90 -18.22 -2.44
C GLU A 80 0.87 -17.51 -3.34
N ALA A 81 0.29 -16.39 -2.87
CA ALA A 81 -0.69 -15.61 -3.63
C ALA A 81 -0.04 -14.93 -4.86
N LEU A 82 1.18 -14.41 -4.71
CA LEU A 82 1.95 -13.86 -5.81
C LEU A 82 2.31 -14.95 -6.84
N ASP A 83 2.73 -16.13 -6.40
CA ASP A 83 3.07 -17.23 -7.31
C ASP A 83 1.86 -17.69 -8.13
N ARG A 84 0.67 -17.74 -7.53
CA ARG A 84 -0.58 -18.06 -8.24
C ARG A 84 -1.00 -16.99 -9.25
N ALA A 85 -0.54 -15.75 -9.09
CA ALA A 85 -0.94 -14.60 -9.90
C ALA A 85 0.19 -14.09 -10.82
N ALA A 86 1.20 -14.92 -11.12
CA ALA A 86 2.44 -14.53 -11.80
C ALA A 86 2.24 -14.07 -13.27
N GLU A 87 1.10 -14.33 -13.88
CA GLU A 87 0.81 -13.96 -15.26
C GLU A 87 0.59 -12.45 -15.49
N LYS A 88 0.34 -11.69 -14.42
CA LYS A 88 0.14 -10.25 -14.47
C LYS A 88 1.13 -9.51 -13.56
N PRO A 89 1.47 -8.26 -13.88
CA PRO A 89 2.15 -7.37 -12.95
C PRO A 89 1.42 -7.31 -11.59
N ALA A 90 2.18 -7.40 -10.51
CA ALA A 90 1.66 -7.32 -9.15
C ALA A 90 2.12 -6.03 -8.47
N LEU A 91 1.20 -5.35 -7.79
CA LEU A 91 1.43 -4.19 -6.93
C LEU A 91 1.09 -4.58 -5.49
N VAL A 92 2.01 -4.36 -4.58
CA VAL A 92 1.83 -4.68 -3.15
C VAL A 92 1.66 -3.38 -2.37
N MET A 93 0.64 -3.31 -1.53
CA MET A 93 0.32 -2.13 -0.74
C MET A 93 0.20 -2.48 0.74
N LEU A 94 0.76 -1.65 1.60
CA LEU A 94 0.62 -1.70 3.06
C LEU A 94 0.75 -0.30 3.66
N HIS A 95 0.45 -0.15 4.96
CA HIS A 95 0.55 1.16 5.61
C HIS A 95 2.01 1.54 5.93
N HIS A 96 2.75 0.67 6.63
CA HIS A 96 4.08 1.00 7.14
C HIS A 96 5.14 0.94 6.04
N TYR A 97 6.01 1.96 5.99
CA TYR A 97 7.15 1.98 5.07
C TYR A 97 8.21 0.93 5.44
N PRO A 98 8.98 0.42 4.46
CA PRO A 98 10.13 -0.43 4.73
C PRO A 98 11.17 0.27 5.61
N ASP A 99 11.45 -0.29 6.80
CA ASP A 99 12.37 0.29 7.79
C ASP A 99 13.59 -0.63 7.99
N LYS A 100 14.75 -0.01 8.15
CA LYS A 100 16.03 -0.68 8.45
C LYS A 100 16.71 -0.12 9.69
N GLY A 101 16.02 0.76 10.42
CA GLY A 101 16.54 1.36 11.64
C GLY A 101 16.70 0.35 12.77
N SER A 102 17.60 0.62 13.70
CA SER A 102 17.79 -0.19 14.92
C SER A 102 16.58 -0.11 15.86
N VAL A 103 15.83 1.00 15.80
CA VAL A 103 14.56 1.18 16.51
C VAL A 103 13.51 1.50 15.43
N PRO A 104 12.86 0.48 14.85
CA PRO A 104 11.99 0.69 13.70
C PRO A 104 10.71 1.45 14.09
N THR A 105 10.40 2.46 13.30
CA THR A 105 9.11 3.18 13.32
C THR A 105 8.22 2.79 12.13
N GLY A 106 8.77 2.14 11.12
CA GLY A 106 8.08 1.53 9.99
C GLY A 106 7.84 0.02 10.19
N LEU A 107 8.04 -0.75 9.13
CA LEU A 107 7.83 -2.21 9.12
C LEU A 107 9.02 -2.96 9.71
N VAL A 108 8.82 -3.71 10.79
CA VAL A 108 9.91 -4.44 11.47
C VAL A 108 10.41 -5.66 10.67
N ASP A 109 9.55 -6.33 9.93
CA ASP A 109 9.89 -7.48 9.09
C ASP A 109 10.14 -7.10 7.62
N THR A 110 10.75 -5.93 7.41
CA THR A 110 11.14 -5.41 6.09
C THR A 110 12.02 -6.38 5.30
N GLY A 111 13.02 -6.99 5.92
CA GLY A 111 13.93 -7.93 5.25
C GLY A 111 13.18 -9.09 4.59
N PRO A 112 12.41 -9.87 5.34
CA PRO A 112 11.58 -10.96 4.81
C PRO A 112 10.58 -10.50 3.74
N LEU A 113 9.93 -9.33 3.89
CA LEU A 113 9.06 -8.78 2.85
C LEU A 113 9.83 -8.52 1.54
N ILE A 114 10.94 -7.81 1.63
CA ILE A 114 11.76 -7.49 0.44
C ILE A 114 12.25 -8.76 -0.26
N GLU A 115 12.64 -9.79 0.48
CA GLU A 115 13.02 -11.09 -0.09
C GLU A 115 11.88 -11.72 -0.89
N VAL A 116 10.65 -11.74 -0.34
CA VAL A 116 9.46 -12.23 -1.04
C VAL A 116 9.21 -11.45 -2.33
N LEU A 117 9.35 -10.11 -2.31
CA LEU A 117 9.06 -9.26 -3.48
C LEU A 117 10.17 -9.32 -4.54
N MET A 118 11.43 -9.36 -4.12
CA MET A 118 12.57 -9.33 -5.03
C MET A 118 12.76 -10.63 -5.80
N SER A 119 12.42 -11.76 -5.20
CA SER A 119 12.46 -13.08 -5.85
C SER A 119 11.41 -13.25 -6.96
N ARG A 120 10.45 -12.31 -7.09
CA ARG A 120 9.31 -12.37 -8.01
C ARG A 120 9.32 -11.19 -8.98
N ARG A 121 9.84 -11.38 -10.18
CA ARG A 121 10.02 -10.31 -11.20
C ARG A 121 8.71 -9.66 -11.64
N HIS A 122 7.57 -10.36 -11.56
CA HIS A 122 6.25 -9.79 -11.85
C HIS A 122 5.75 -8.80 -10.78
N VAL A 123 6.34 -8.77 -9.57
CA VAL A 123 6.08 -7.71 -8.59
C VAL A 123 6.79 -6.44 -9.03
N LYS A 124 6.04 -5.37 -9.29
CA LYS A 124 6.53 -4.14 -9.92
C LYS A 124 6.66 -2.96 -8.96
N ALA A 125 5.80 -2.88 -7.95
CA ALA A 125 5.87 -1.81 -6.97
C ALA A 125 5.44 -2.27 -5.58
N LEU A 126 6.06 -1.63 -4.57
CA LEU A 126 5.65 -1.62 -3.17
C LEU A 126 5.17 -0.21 -2.83
N ILE A 127 3.91 -0.09 -2.41
CA ILE A 127 3.22 1.17 -2.15
C ILE A 127 2.92 1.25 -0.66
N PHE A 128 3.27 2.35 -0.02
CA PHE A 128 3.17 2.50 1.43
C PHE A 128 2.98 3.96 1.84
N GLY A 129 2.68 4.22 3.11
CA GLY A 129 2.50 5.54 3.68
C GLY A 129 3.23 5.69 5.01
N HIS A 130 2.52 6.11 6.07
CA HIS A 130 2.96 6.23 7.45
C HIS A 130 4.02 7.32 7.73
N SER A 131 4.99 7.49 6.85
CA SER A 131 6.06 8.49 7.02
C SER A 131 5.62 9.94 6.78
N HIS A 132 4.41 10.14 6.23
CA HIS A 132 3.87 11.44 5.82
C HIS A 132 4.73 12.19 4.80
N VAL A 133 5.36 11.45 3.89
CA VAL A 133 6.23 12.00 2.84
C VAL A 133 5.79 11.46 1.48
N TRP A 134 5.69 12.32 0.48
CA TRP A 134 5.61 11.90 -0.90
C TRP A 134 7.00 11.63 -1.46
N LYS A 135 7.24 10.40 -1.87
CA LYS A 135 8.52 9.99 -2.48
C LYS A 135 8.33 8.77 -3.37
N VAL A 136 9.01 8.78 -4.51
CA VAL A 136 9.17 7.60 -5.36
C VAL A 136 10.65 7.26 -5.46
N ASP A 137 10.99 6.00 -5.25
CA ASP A 137 12.33 5.47 -5.46
C ASP A 137 12.29 4.11 -6.15
N GLN A 138 13.45 3.53 -6.42
CA GLN A 138 13.57 2.24 -7.09
C GLN A 138 14.78 1.48 -6.55
N ARG A 139 14.60 0.18 -6.38
CA ARG A 139 15.68 -0.74 -6.08
C ARG A 139 15.61 -1.96 -6.99
N GLU A 140 16.64 -2.17 -7.83
CA GLU A 140 16.72 -3.30 -8.78
C GLU A 140 15.42 -3.48 -9.60
N GLY A 141 14.84 -2.37 -10.01
CA GLY A 141 13.60 -2.33 -10.79
C GLY A 141 12.30 -2.48 -10.00
N LEU A 142 12.32 -2.79 -8.70
CA LEU A 142 11.17 -2.69 -7.83
C LEU A 142 10.96 -1.23 -7.42
N HIS A 143 9.82 -0.65 -7.78
CA HIS A 143 9.48 0.71 -7.38
C HIS A 143 8.97 0.77 -5.94
N GLY A 144 9.47 1.75 -5.17
CA GLY A 144 8.92 2.14 -3.87
C GLY A 144 8.11 3.42 -4.02
N VAL A 145 6.83 3.39 -3.68
CA VAL A 145 5.94 4.56 -3.76
C VAL A 145 5.45 4.90 -2.36
N ASN A 146 6.04 5.93 -1.77
CA ASN A 146 5.63 6.45 -0.48
C ASN A 146 4.54 7.51 -0.68
N LEU A 147 3.34 7.23 -0.19
CA LEU A 147 2.16 8.07 -0.38
C LEU A 147 2.14 9.24 0.61
N PRO A 148 1.65 10.42 0.19
CA PRO A 148 1.45 11.55 1.08
C PRO A 148 0.32 11.26 2.08
N PRO A 149 0.28 11.98 3.23
CA PRO A 149 -0.86 11.93 4.13
C PRO A 149 -2.04 12.72 3.55
N THR A 150 -3.26 12.35 3.94
CA THR A 150 -4.47 13.11 3.61
C THR A 150 -4.97 13.97 4.79
N ALA A 151 -4.43 13.78 5.98
CA ALA A 151 -4.88 14.44 7.20
C ALA A 151 -3.95 15.58 7.64
N TYR A 152 -2.70 15.27 7.96
CA TYR A 152 -1.72 16.26 8.43
C TYR A 152 -0.29 15.85 8.01
N VAL A 153 0.61 16.81 8.03
CA VAL A 153 2.05 16.66 7.72
C VAL A 153 2.90 16.91 8.96
N PHE A 154 4.05 16.24 9.06
CA PHE A 154 5.03 16.50 10.13
C PHE A 154 5.91 17.72 9.82
N ALA A 155 6.10 18.05 8.56
CA ALA A 155 6.84 19.23 8.12
C ALA A 155 5.99 20.01 7.09
N ALA A 156 5.95 21.33 7.23
CA ALA A 156 5.14 22.20 6.36
C ALA A 156 5.52 22.11 4.86
N SER A 157 6.74 21.68 4.57
CA SER A 157 7.21 21.45 3.19
C SER A 157 6.71 20.16 2.56
N ASN A 158 6.12 19.25 3.35
CA ASN A 158 5.58 18.00 2.82
C ASN A 158 4.18 18.23 2.23
N PRO A 159 3.83 17.56 1.13
CA PRO A 159 2.50 17.67 0.56
C PRO A 159 1.46 16.93 1.41
N ASN A 160 0.27 17.51 1.50
CA ASN A 160 -0.93 16.88 2.02
C ASN A 160 -1.89 16.63 0.84
N GLY A 161 -2.28 15.37 0.61
CA GLY A 161 -3.10 15.05 -0.55
C GLY A 161 -3.26 13.56 -0.82
N TRP A 162 -3.46 13.21 -2.07
CA TRP A 162 -3.59 11.84 -2.57
C TRP A 162 -2.84 11.65 -3.89
N VAL A 163 -2.79 10.42 -4.36
CA VAL A 163 -2.17 10.08 -5.64
C VAL A 163 -3.22 9.56 -6.61
N ASP A 164 -3.29 10.16 -7.78
CA ASP A 164 -4.01 9.65 -8.95
C ASP A 164 -3.01 8.83 -9.79
N ALA A 165 -3.26 7.53 -9.95
CA ALA A 165 -2.33 6.64 -10.63
C ALA A 165 -2.95 6.00 -11.86
N ARG A 166 -2.31 6.20 -13.02
CA ARG A 166 -2.69 5.56 -14.28
C ARG A 166 -1.80 4.36 -14.53
N VAL A 167 -2.42 3.18 -14.63
CA VAL A 167 -1.72 1.93 -14.91
C VAL A 167 -1.79 1.62 -16.40
N ALA A 168 -0.65 1.25 -16.98
CA ALA A 168 -0.49 0.77 -18.34
C ALA A 168 0.11 -0.65 -18.34
N ALA A 169 0.18 -1.30 -19.49
CA ALA A 169 0.73 -2.65 -19.60
C ALA A 169 2.22 -2.72 -19.18
N ASP A 170 2.97 -1.66 -19.42
CA ASP A 170 4.42 -1.58 -19.22
C ASP A 170 4.84 -0.66 -18.07
N GLY A 171 3.88 -0.10 -17.32
CA GLY A 171 4.20 0.87 -16.27
C GLY A 171 3.02 1.44 -15.52
N MET A 172 3.31 2.42 -14.66
CA MET A 172 2.33 3.22 -13.93
C MET A 172 2.81 4.67 -13.84
N THR A 173 1.89 5.61 -13.95
CA THR A 173 2.18 7.04 -13.76
C THR A 173 1.38 7.56 -12.57
N PRO A 174 1.93 7.56 -11.35
CA PRO A 174 1.36 8.26 -10.22
C PRO A 174 1.50 9.76 -10.38
N GLU A 175 0.43 10.50 -10.09
CA GLU A 175 0.36 11.96 -10.06
C GLU A 175 -0.08 12.43 -8.68
N LEU A 176 0.72 13.26 -8.05
CA LEU A 176 0.41 13.85 -6.76
C LEU A 176 -0.68 14.93 -6.88
N ARG A 177 -1.76 14.78 -6.12
CA ARG A 177 -2.84 15.74 -5.97
C ARG A 177 -2.84 16.31 -4.56
N CYS A 178 -2.31 17.51 -4.38
CA CYS A 178 -2.31 18.18 -3.08
C CYS A 178 -3.68 18.80 -2.77
N LEU A 179 -4.06 18.82 -1.49
CA LEU A 179 -5.23 19.53 -1.01
C LEU A 179 -5.09 21.04 -1.23
N ASP A 180 -3.88 21.58 -1.08
CA ASP A 180 -3.54 22.93 -1.52
C ASP A 180 -2.99 22.86 -2.97
N PRO A 181 -3.74 23.37 -3.96
CA PRO A 181 -3.30 23.37 -5.35
C PRO A 181 -2.12 24.31 -5.62
N GLN A 182 -1.75 25.18 -4.68
CA GLN A 182 -0.57 26.05 -4.76
C GLN A 182 0.70 25.40 -4.24
N HIS A 183 0.61 24.19 -3.63
CA HIS A 183 1.79 23.48 -3.16
C HIS A 183 2.75 23.17 -4.31
N ALA A 184 4.06 23.41 -4.12
CA ALA A 184 5.08 23.29 -5.17
C ALA A 184 5.15 21.89 -5.85
N GLN A 185 4.70 20.85 -5.17
CA GLN A 185 4.68 19.49 -5.71
C GLN A 185 3.32 19.08 -6.29
N HIS A 186 2.31 19.96 -6.27
CA HIS A 186 0.99 19.67 -6.87
C HIS A 186 1.14 19.33 -8.35
N GLY A 187 0.54 18.25 -8.80
CA GLY A 187 0.60 17.79 -10.19
C GLY A 187 1.92 17.11 -10.58
N GLN A 188 2.82 16.88 -9.62
CA GLN A 188 4.05 16.10 -9.89
C GLN A 188 3.71 14.70 -10.37
N ARG A 189 4.26 14.34 -11.53
CA ARG A 189 4.11 13.01 -12.15
C ARG A 189 5.44 12.29 -12.16
N VAL A 190 5.40 10.97 -11.97
CA VAL A 190 6.57 10.09 -12.07
C VAL A 190 6.23 8.91 -12.97
N GLU A 191 7.01 8.67 -14.01
CA GLU A 191 6.84 7.48 -14.85
C GLU A 191 7.56 6.29 -14.24
N LEU A 192 6.81 5.23 -13.92
CA LEU A 192 7.33 3.97 -13.42
C LEU A 192 7.29 2.94 -14.54
N LYS A 193 8.45 2.57 -15.08
CA LYS A 193 8.58 1.48 -16.07
C LYS A 193 8.72 0.15 -15.35
N TRP A 194 7.97 -0.86 -15.79
CA TRP A 194 8.06 -2.19 -15.18
C TRP A 194 9.40 -2.84 -15.48
N ARG A 195 10.01 -3.42 -14.44
CA ARG A 195 11.18 -4.30 -14.62
C ARG A 195 10.79 -5.54 -15.43
N ALA A 196 11.71 -6.02 -16.25
CA ALA A 196 11.56 -7.28 -16.98
C ALA A 196 11.49 -8.48 -16.03
#